data_c6de5b6c9d96df04a912f15647e00b72
#
_entry.id   c6de5b6c9d96df04a912f15647e00b72
#
_cell.length_a   1.000
_cell.length_b   1.000
_cell.length_c   1.000
_cell.angle_alpha   90.00
_cell.angle_beta   90.00
_cell.angle_gamma   90.00
#
_symmetry.space_group_name_H-M   'P 1'
#
loop_
_entity.id
_entity.type
_entity.pdbx_description
1 polymer ?
#
loop_
_entity_poly.entity_id
_entity_poly.type
_entity_poly.pdbx_seq_one_letter_code
_entity_poly.pdbx_strand_id
1 'polypeptide(L)'
;GIFAIAIGTVLLPTLSKYDLSTEKNNFVSTIKKGQKFVLFIGIPSLIGLFYCAEDLISTIFYRGAFTEEDVINSSYSLMAFSFGLPFFMLMKVLTPAFFSRKDTTTPMRVALISLFLNAALNYYLAFVLDLGHVGIAIGSSLAAFVSVCILELILYRSGFIKSYSFVSRFSLMILVASCSLALFLHFYTQKINFIELNHLDRILFLFIEVTIATLIYFTISRVIYGKSLRKIFE
;
A
#
# COMPACT_ATOMS: atom_id res chain seq x y z
N GLY A 1 7.21 2.12 -1.37
CA GLY A 1 7.65 3.24 -0.51
C GLY A 1 8.03 4.49 -1.29
N ILE A 2 8.92 4.40 -2.31
CA ILE A 2 9.51 5.56 -3.04
C ILE A 2 8.43 6.46 -3.63
N PHE A 3 7.46 5.92 -4.34
CA PHE A 3 6.36 6.71 -4.94
C PHE A 3 5.53 7.47 -3.89
N ALA A 4 5.25 6.86 -2.74
CA ALA A 4 4.49 7.52 -1.69
C ALA A 4 5.27 8.66 -1.03
N ILE A 5 6.58 8.49 -0.85
CA ILE A 5 7.46 9.54 -0.33
C ILE A 5 7.54 10.70 -1.33
N ALA A 6 7.74 10.40 -2.62
CA ALA A 6 7.77 11.43 -3.67
C ALA A 6 6.47 12.25 -3.71
N ILE A 7 5.31 11.61 -3.56
CA ILE A 7 4.03 12.31 -3.48
C ILE A 7 3.96 13.19 -2.23
N GLY A 8 4.33 12.65 -1.07
CA GLY A 8 4.30 13.42 0.19
C GLY A 8 5.18 14.68 0.15
N THR A 9 6.36 14.59 -0.47
CA THR A 9 7.28 15.72 -0.62
C THR A 9 6.75 16.81 -1.56
N VAL A 10 5.99 16.46 -2.60
CA VAL A 10 5.37 17.42 -3.53
C VAL A 10 4.05 17.96 -2.96
N LEU A 11 3.30 17.13 -2.25
CA LEU A 11 1.99 17.50 -1.71
C LEU A 11 2.08 18.61 -0.66
N LEU A 12 3.03 18.54 0.26
CA LEU A 12 3.14 19.51 1.35
C LEU A 12 3.32 20.94 0.84
N PRO A 13 4.29 21.26 -0.04
CA PRO A 13 4.44 22.60 -0.59
C PRO A 13 3.23 23.06 -1.43
N THR A 14 2.62 22.11 -2.16
CA THR A 14 1.43 22.43 -2.99
C THR A 14 0.23 22.78 -2.14
N LEU A 15 -0.05 21.99 -1.09
CA LEU A 15 -1.17 22.24 -0.19
C LEU A 15 -0.98 23.49 0.66
N SER A 16 0.27 23.84 1.01
CA SER A 16 0.59 25.03 1.81
C SER A 16 0.40 26.34 1.06
N LYS A 17 0.29 26.32 -0.27
CA LYS A 17 0.03 27.51 -1.11
C LYS A 17 -1.44 27.92 -1.14
N TYR A 18 -2.37 27.00 -0.85
CA TYR A 18 -3.79 27.30 -0.94
C TYR A 18 -4.27 28.13 0.26
N ASP A 19 -4.96 29.24 -0.02
CA ASP A 19 -5.73 29.94 0.99
C ASP A 19 -7.05 29.19 1.25
N LEU A 20 -7.18 28.65 2.45
CA LEU A 20 -8.33 27.83 2.83
C LEU A 20 -9.65 28.60 2.91
N SER A 21 -9.59 29.94 2.98
CA SER A 21 -10.78 30.77 2.94
C SER A 21 -11.40 30.86 1.55
N THR A 22 -10.57 30.89 0.51
CA THR A 22 -10.98 31.08 -0.89
C THR A 22 -10.78 29.85 -1.76
N GLU A 23 -9.76 29.04 -1.48
CA GLU A 23 -9.31 27.91 -2.33
C GLU A 23 -9.53 26.52 -1.70
N LYS A 24 -10.44 26.39 -0.74
CA LYS A 24 -10.74 25.12 -0.06
C LYS A 24 -11.04 23.98 -1.05
N ASN A 25 -11.72 24.25 -2.16
CA ASN A 25 -12.03 23.23 -3.16
C ASN A 25 -10.77 22.71 -3.87
N ASN A 26 -9.80 23.56 -4.16
CA ASN A 26 -8.52 23.18 -4.77
C ASN A 26 -7.71 22.31 -3.79
N PHE A 27 -7.67 22.68 -2.52
CA PHE A 27 -7.05 21.92 -1.46
C PHE A 27 -7.64 20.50 -1.37
N VAL A 28 -8.96 20.39 -1.27
CA VAL A 28 -9.68 19.10 -1.22
C VAL A 28 -9.43 18.26 -2.47
N SER A 29 -9.43 18.87 -3.65
CA SER A 29 -9.19 18.18 -4.92
C SER A 29 -7.77 17.61 -5.00
N THR A 30 -6.79 18.38 -4.51
CA THR A 30 -5.37 17.96 -4.48
C THR A 30 -5.14 16.76 -3.55
N ILE A 31 -5.72 16.79 -2.34
CA ILE A 31 -5.68 15.61 -1.44
C ILE A 31 -6.31 14.39 -2.14
N LYS A 32 -7.47 14.57 -2.76
CA LYS A 32 -8.18 13.47 -3.44
C LYS A 32 -7.39 12.91 -4.63
N LYS A 33 -6.68 13.75 -5.38
CA LYS A 33 -5.75 13.30 -6.44
C LYS A 33 -4.62 12.47 -5.83
N GLY A 34 -3.99 12.94 -4.76
CA GLY A 34 -2.95 12.20 -4.04
C GLY A 34 -3.42 10.83 -3.53
N GLN A 35 -4.59 10.78 -2.88
CA GLN A 35 -5.19 9.52 -2.42
C GLN A 35 -5.45 8.54 -3.57
N LYS A 36 -6.03 9.01 -4.68
CA LYS A 36 -6.27 8.18 -5.86
C LYS A 36 -4.98 7.63 -6.45
N PHE A 37 -3.95 8.47 -6.58
CA PHE A 37 -2.68 8.06 -7.13
C PHE A 37 -2.01 6.97 -6.27
N VAL A 38 -2.01 7.17 -4.95
CA VAL A 38 -1.43 6.23 -4.00
C VAL A 38 -2.17 4.90 -3.99
N LEU A 39 -3.50 4.91 -4.08
CA LEU A 39 -4.30 3.70 -4.17
C LEU A 39 -4.11 2.98 -5.51
N PHE A 40 -3.98 3.74 -6.61
CA PHE A 40 -3.75 3.19 -7.95
C PHE A 40 -2.45 2.37 -8.03
N ILE A 41 -1.43 2.75 -7.26
CA ILE A 41 -0.17 2.00 -7.15
C ILE A 41 -0.23 1.00 -5.98
N GLY A 42 -0.74 1.41 -4.84
CA GLY A 42 -0.69 0.66 -3.59
C GLY A 42 -1.49 -0.64 -3.61
N ILE A 43 -2.69 -0.64 -4.19
CA ILE A 43 -3.55 -1.84 -4.24
C ILE A 43 -2.94 -2.93 -5.14
N PRO A 44 -2.52 -2.65 -6.40
CA PRO A 44 -1.87 -3.68 -7.20
C PRO A 44 -0.52 -4.13 -6.63
N SER A 45 0.23 -3.21 -5.96
CA SER A 45 1.47 -3.59 -5.28
C SER A 45 1.23 -4.52 -4.09
N LEU A 46 0.14 -4.32 -3.33
CA LEU A 46 -0.28 -5.26 -2.29
C LEU A 46 -0.48 -6.66 -2.90
N ILE A 47 -1.26 -6.75 -3.98
CA ILE A 47 -1.56 -8.03 -4.64
C ILE A 47 -0.30 -8.67 -5.22
N GLY A 48 0.55 -7.89 -5.88
CA GLY A 48 1.83 -8.38 -6.39
C GLY A 48 2.71 -8.94 -5.28
N LEU A 49 2.92 -8.19 -4.19
CA LEU A 49 3.71 -8.66 -3.06
C LEU A 49 3.10 -9.85 -2.33
N PHE A 50 1.76 -9.95 -2.31
CA PHE A 50 1.08 -11.06 -1.67
C PHE A 50 1.28 -12.37 -2.45
N TYR A 51 1.07 -12.35 -3.75
CA TYR A 51 1.20 -13.56 -4.58
C TYR A 51 2.65 -13.92 -4.89
N CYS A 52 3.51 -12.94 -5.14
CA CYS A 52 4.94 -13.18 -5.44
C CYS A 52 5.81 -13.22 -4.17
N ALA A 53 5.24 -13.36 -2.97
CA ALA A 53 6.02 -13.31 -1.72
C ALA A 53 7.10 -14.38 -1.67
N GLU A 54 6.75 -15.62 -1.98
CA GLU A 54 7.68 -16.76 -1.95
C GLU A 54 8.73 -16.64 -3.07
N ASP A 55 8.32 -16.23 -4.27
CA ASP A 55 9.20 -16.02 -5.42
C ASP A 55 10.22 -14.92 -5.16
N LEU A 56 9.79 -13.83 -4.52
CA LEU A 56 10.65 -12.72 -4.09
C LEU A 56 11.64 -13.15 -3.01
N ILE A 57 11.17 -13.79 -1.95
CA ILE A 57 12.01 -14.20 -0.83
C ILE A 57 13.01 -15.26 -1.28
N SER A 58 12.57 -16.27 -2.04
CA SER A 58 13.46 -17.30 -2.58
C SER A 58 14.52 -16.71 -3.51
N THR A 59 14.15 -15.79 -4.39
CA THR A 59 15.09 -15.16 -5.31
C THR A 59 16.16 -14.35 -4.60
N ILE A 60 15.76 -13.60 -3.55
CA ILE A 60 16.69 -12.65 -2.88
C ILE A 60 17.50 -13.35 -1.80
N PHE A 61 16.91 -14.24 -1.00
CA PHE A 61 17.50 -14.73 0.24
C PHE A 61 17.87 -16.23 0.22
N TYR A 62 17.26 -17.07 -0.62
CA TYR A 62 17.49 -18.51 -0.61
C TYR A 62 18.89 -18.87 -1.10
N ARG A 63 19.87 -18.74 -0.20
CA ARG A 63 21.29 -19.07 -0.40
C ARG A 63 22.02 -19.23 0.94
N GLY A 64 23.11 -20.00 0.94
CA GLY A 64 23.94 -20.20 2.12
C GLY A 64 23.20 -20.93 3.23
N ALA A 65 23.05 -20.31 4.39
CA ALA A 65 22.38 -20.88 5.55
C ALA A 65 20.85 -20.68 5.58
N PHE A 66 20.29 -19.92 4.62
CA PHE A 66 18.84 -19.66 4.56
C PHE A 66 18.12 -20.85 3.97
N THR A 67 17.28 -21.49 4.78
CA THR A 67 16.60 -22.74 4.45
C THR A 67 15.28 -22.52 3.72
N GLU A 68 14.70 -23.58 3.19
CA GLU A 68 13.37 -23.56 2.58
C GLU A 68 12.29 -23.17 3.61
N GLU A 69 12.39 -23.62 4.84
CA GLU A 69 11.50 -23.25 5.93
C GLU A 69 11.59 -21.74 6.23
N ASP A 70 12.79 -21.15 6.17
CA ASP A 70 12.99 -19.71 6.31
C ASP A 70 12.35 -18.93 5.16
N VAL A 71 12.37 -19.46 3.92
CA VAL A 71 11.67 -18.88 2.77
C VAL A 71 10.18 -18.80 3.04
N ILE A 72 9.57 -19.92 3.41
CA ILE A 72 8.13 -20.02 3.67
C ILE A 72 7.72 -19.07 4.80
N ASN A 73 8.42 -19.10 5.92
CA ASN A 73 8.13 -18.27 7.09
C ASN A 73 8.28 -16.78 6.78
N SER A 74 9.35 -16.37 6.08
CA SER A 74 9.55 -14.97 5.67
C SER A 74 8.51 -14.52 4.66
N SER A 75 8.06 -15.41 3.78
CA SER A 75 7.01 -15.12 2.79
C SER A 75 5.67 -14.83 3.46
N TYR A 76 5.29 -15.58 4.50
CA TYR A 76 4.08 -15.27 5.29
C TYR A 76 4.15 -13.88 5.94
N SER A 77 5.32 -13.47 6.43
CA SER A 77 5.50 -12.12 6.96
C SER A 77 5.37 -11.04 5.88
N LEU A 78 5.94 -11.29 4.68
CA LEU A 78 5.82 -10.37 3.55
C LEU A 78 4.36 -10.27 3.08
N MET A 79 3.63 -11.38 3.00
CA MET A 79 2.20 -11.40 2.71
C MET A 79 1.42 -10.55 3.72
N ALA A 80 1.68 -10.71 5.01
CA ALA A 80 1.04 -9.94 6.08
C ALA A 80 1.35 -8.44 6.00
N PHE A 81 2.61 -8.05 5.72
CA PHE A 81 3.00 -6.65 5.52
C PHE A 81 2.38 -6.05 4.25
N SER A 82 2.17 -6.84 3.21
CA SER A 82 1.59 -6.37 1.96
C SER A 82 0.22 -5.72 2.17
N PHE A 83 -0.60 -6.26 3.08
CA PHE A 83 -1.89 -5.67 3.47
C PHE A 83 -1.75 -4.27 4.06
N GLY A 84 -0.67 -3.97 4.75
CA GLY A 84 -0.38 -2.65 5.30
C GLY A 84 0.03 -1.61 4.27
N LEU A 85 0.52 -2.04 3.10
CA LEU A 85 1.16 -1.17 2.12
C LEU A 85 0.28 0.00 1.64
N PRO A 86 -0.99 -0.18 1.23
CA PRO A 86 -1.84 0.93 0.82
C PRO A 86 -2.06 1.95 1.96
N PHE A 87 -2.12 1.49 3.20
CA PHE A 87 -2.31 2.36 4.37
C PHE A 87 -1.04 3.14 4.68
N PHE A 88 0.13 2.51 4.66
CA PHE A 88 1.41 3.21 4.79
C PHE A 88 1.59 4.28 3.72
N MET A 89 1.17 3.99 2.50
CA MET A 89 1.22 4.95 1.39
C MET A 89 0.22 6.09 1.60
N LEU A 90 -1.03 5.82 2.04
CA LEU A 90 -2.03 6.85 2.31
C LEU A 90 -1.61 7.79 3.44
N MET A 91 -0.93 7.32 4.46
CA MET A 91 -0.39 8.18 5.51
C MET A 91 0.54 9.27 4.96
N LYS A 92 1.30 8.98 3.88
CA LYS A 92 2.18 9.95 3.21
C LYS A 92 1.41 11.04 2.44
N VAL A 93 0.12 10.85 2.19
CA VAL A 93 -0.77 11.86 1.60
C VAL A 93 -1.54 12.60 2.69
N LEU A 94 -2.04 11.88 3.70
CA LEU A 94 -2.89 12.47 4.72
C LEU A 94 -2.11 13.36 5.70
N THR A 95 -0.92 12.94 6.14
CA THR A 95 -0.10 13.71 7.08
C THR A 95 0.27 15.10 6.56
N PRO A 96 0.73 15.29 5.30
CA PRO A 96 0.94 16.62 4.71
C PRO A 96 -0.32 17.50 4.68
N ALA A 97 -1.51 16.91 4.57
CA ALA A 97 -2.75 17.68 4.59
C ALA A 97 -3.01 18.36 5.94
N PHE A 98 -2.55 17.78 7.04
CA PHE A 98 -2.58 18.42 8.35
C PHE A 98 -1.45 19.44 8.51
N PHE A 99 -0.23 19.08 8.13
CA PHE A 99 0.94 19.95 8.27
C PHE A 99 0.80 21.26 7.47
N SER A 100 0.24 21.20 6.27
CA SER A 100 -0.03 22.40 5.45
C SER A 100 -0.99 23.38 6.12
N ARG A 101 -1.81 22.91 7.06
CA ARG A 101 -2.74 23.70 7.88
C ARG A 101 -2.14 24.12 9.23
N LYS A 102 -0.83 23.92 9.43
CA LYS A 102 -0.14 24.14 10.71
C LYS A 102 -0.65 23.27 11.86
N ASP A 103 -1.40 22.20 11.57
CA ASP A 103 -1.85 21.21 12.55
C ASP A 103 -0.85 20.04 12.59
N THR A 104 0.15 20.15 13.45
CA THR A 104 1.11 19.07 13.72
C THR A 104 0.65 18.17 14.85
N THR A 105 -0.27 18.65 15.67
CA THR A 105 -0.75 17.98 16.90
C THR A 105 -1.61 16.76 16.57
N THR A 106 -2.48 16.87 15.57
CA THR A 106 -3.38 15.77 15.19
C THR A 106 -2.61 14.56 14.67
N PRO A 107 -1.70 14.67 13.67
CA PRO A 107 -0.89 13.53 13.23
C PRO A 107 0.00 12.96 14.34
N MET A 108 0.54 13.80 15.22
CA MET A 108 1.34 13.36 16.37
C MET A 108 0.51 12.50 17.34
N ARG A 109 -0.70 12.93 17.70
CA ARG A 109 -1.61 12.15 18.56
C ARG A 109 -1.98 10.82 17.93
N VAL A 110 -2.29 10.81 16.62
CA VAL A 110 -2.60 9.59 15.89
C VAL A 110 -1.40 8.65 15.84
N ALA A 111 -0.19 9.19 15.65
CA ALA A 111 1.05 8.39 15.67
C ALA A 111 1.30 7.76 17.05
N LEU A 112 1.03 8.46 18.16
CA LEU A 112 1.11 7.90 19.51
C LEU A 112 0.08 6.79 19.74
N ILE A 113 -1.18 7.01 19.33
CA ILE A 113 -2.22 5.96 19.40
C ILE A 113 -1.79 4.74 18.59
N SER A 114 -1.28 4.96 17.38
CA SER A 114 -0.78 3.90 16.50
C SER A 114 0.39 3.13 17.13
N LEU A 115 1.32 3.81 17.79
CA LEU A 115 2.45 3.19 18.48
C LEU A 115 1.99 2.23 19.58
N PHE A 116 1.10 2.67 20.46
CA PHE A 116 0.58 1.82 21.53
C PHE A 116 -0.27 0.68 21.00
N LEU A 117 -1.11 0.94 20.01
CA LEU A 117 -1.90 -0.09 19.35
C LEU A 117 -1.00 -1.14 18.66
N ASN A 118 0.03 -0.69 17.95
CA ASN A 118 1.01 -1.57 17.31
C ASN A 118 1.73 -2.45 18.34
N ALA A 119 2.21 -1.86 19.43
CA ALA A 119 2.87 -2.61 20.50
C ALA A 119 1.94 -3.65 21.13
N ALA A 120 0.68 -3.28 21.42
CA ALA A 120 -0.31 -4.19 21.99
C ALA A 120 -0.67 -5.34 21.03
N LEU A 121 -0.92 -5.00 19.75
CA LEU A 121 -1.22 -6.01 18.72
C LEU A 121 -0.04 -6.94 18.46
N ASN A 122 1.18 -6.40 18.39
CA ASN A 122 2.38 -7.21 18.19
C ASN A 122 2.57 -8.19 19.34
N TYR A 123 2.42 -7.72 20.60
CA TYR A 123 2.50 -8.60 21.77
C TYR A 123 1.42 -9.69 21.72
N TYR A 124 0.18 -9.32 21.49
CA TYR A 124 -0.94 -10.25 21.47
C TYR A 124 -0.82 -11.27 20.33
N LEU A 125 -0.56 -10.81 19.09
CA LEU A 125 -0.50 -11.69 17.93
C LEU A 125 0.76 -12.56 17.92
N ALA A 126 1.91 -12.01 18.31
CA ALA A 126 3.15 -12.76 18.26
C ALA A 126 3.29 -13.76 19.41
N PHE A 127 2.91 -13.37 20.63
CA PHE A 127 3.18 -14.18 21.84
C PHE A 127 1.96 -14.88 22.42
N VAL A 128 0.75 -14.30 22.35
CA VAL A 128 -0.47 -14.92 22.88
C VAL A 128 -1.10 -15.86 21.86
N LEU A 129 -1.15 -15.47 20.57
CA LEU A 129 -1.64 -16.31 19.48
C LEU A 129 -0.53 -17.15 18.82
N ASP A 130 0.71 -17.04 19.29
CA ASP A 130 1.88 -17.80 18.82
C ASP A 130 2.14 -17.68 17.30
N LEU A 131 1.80 -16.52 16.71
CA LEU A 131 2.04 -16.24 15.30
C LEU A 131 3.46 -15.73 15.02
N GLY A 132 4.29 -15.53 16.04
CA GLY A 132 5.67 -15.10 15.94
C GLY A 132 5.82 -13.81 15.09
N HIS A 133 6.76 -13.82 14.15
CA HIS A 133 7.05 -12.70 13.28
C HIS A 133 5.91 -12.32 12.31
N VAL A 134 5.07 -13.27 11.92
CA VAL A 134 3.87 -13.00 11.10
C VAL A 134 2.88 -12.17 11.91
N GLY A 135 2.73 -12.44 13.20
CA GLY A 135 1.88 -11.66 14.12
C GLY A 135 2.31 -10.18 14.19
N ILE A 136 3.63 -9.92 14.23
CA ILE A 136 4.19 -8.56 14.20
C ILE A 136 3.84 -7.84 12.88
N ALA A 137 3.93 -8.55 11.76
CA ALA A 137 3.58 -8.00 10.45
C ALA A 137 2.10 -7.64 10.34
N ILE A 138 1.20 -8.51 10.82
CA ILE A 138 -0.24 -8.27 10.89
C ILE A 138 -0.54 -7.08 11.80
N GLY A 139 0.04 -7.04 13.01
CA GLY A 139 -0.16 -5.96 13.97
C GLY A 139 0.23 -4.60 13.40
N SER A 140 1.37 -4.53 12.69
CA SER A 140 1.83 -3.31 12.02
C SER A 140 0.89 -2.86 10.90
N SER A 141 0.37 -3.80 10.11
CA SER A 141 -0.59 -3.52 9.03
C SER A 141 -1.92 -3.00 9.58
N LEU A 142 -2.42 -3.61 10.67
CA LEU A 142 -3.65 -3.17 11.35
C LEU A 142 -3.49 -1.80 12.00
N ALA A 143 -2.35 -1.51 12.65
CA ALA A 143 -2.09 -0.21 13.25
C ALA A 143 -2.04 0.90 12.19
N ALA A 144 -1.45 0.63 11.02
CA ALA A 144 -1.46 1.56 9.89
C ALA A 144 -2.88 1.79 9.35
N PHE A 145 -3.69 0.74 9.21
CA PHE A 145 -5.10 0.85 8.82
C PHE A 145 -5.89 1.76 9.78
N VAL A 146 -5.79 1.50 11.09
CA VAL A 146 -6.48 2.30 12.11
C VAL A 146 -6.03 3.77 12.05
N SER A 147 -4.73 4.03 11.86
CA SER A 147 -4.20 5.39 11.73
C SER A 147 -4.80 6.14 10.56
N VAL A 148 -4.89 5.49 9.39
CA VAL A 148 -5.53 6.07 8.19
C VAL A 148 -7.00 6.35 8.45
N CYS A 149 -7.73 5.40 9.06
CA CYS A 149 -9.14 5.60 9.38
C CYS A 149 -9.36 6.80 10.31
N ILE A 150 -8.52 6.98 11.34
CA ILE A 150 -8.62 8.13 12.26
C ILE A 150 -8.32 9.44 11.51
N LEU A 151 -7.23 9.50 10.73
CA LEU A 151 -6.87 10.71 9.98
C LEU A 151 -7.95 11.08 8.95
N GLU A 152 -8.49 10.11 8.21
CA GLU A 152 -9.58 10.36 7.26
C GLU A 152 -10.88 10.79 7.96
N LEU A 153 -11.22 10.19 9.09
CA LEU A 153 -12.39 10.59 9.87
C LEU A 153 -12.29 12.05 10.34
N ILE A 154 -11.12 12.47 10.82
CA ILE A 154 -10.89 13.86 11.25
C ILE A 154 -10.99 14.80 10.06
N LEU A 155 -10.37 14.48 8.90
CA LEU A 155 -10.49 15.28 7.68
C LEU A 155 -11.93 15.36 7.15
N TYR A 156 -12.68 14.26 7.24
CA TYR A 156 -14.08 14.21 6.85
C TYR A 156 -14.95 15.10 7.74
N ARG A 157 -14.82 14.96 9.06
CA ARG A 157 -15.56 15.81 10.04
C ARG A 157 -15.23 17.30 9.91
N SER A 158 -13.99 17.61 9.53
CA SER A 158 -13.55 19.00 9.30
C SER A 158 -13.94 19.54 7.90
N GLY A 159 -14.62 18.73 7.06
CA GLY A 159 -15.08 19.11 5.72
C GLY A 159 -13.96 19.28 4.70
N PHE A 160 -12.79 18.64 4.92
CA PHE A 160 -11.65 18.65 3.98
C PHE A 160 -11.63 17.44 3.04
N ILE A 161 -12.42 16.40 3.33
CA ILE A 161 -12.71 15.33 2.37
C ILE A 161 -14.21 15.07 2.36
N LYS A 162 -14.76 14.69 1.21
CA LYS A 162 -16.20 14.41 1.02
C LYS A 162 -16.54 12.92 1.13
N SER A 163 -15.54 12.05 1.05
CA SER A 163 -15.69 10.59 1.14
C SER A 163 -14.36 9.97 1.53
N TYR A 164 -14.40 8.84 2.20
CA TYR A 164 -13.21 8.05 2.50
C TYR A 164 -12.53 7.54 1.22
N SER A 165 -11.20 7.42 1.23
CA SER A 165 -10.43 7.04 0.04
C SER A 165 -10.79 5.65 -0.47
N PHE A 166 -11.05 4.70 0.46
CA PHE A 166 -11.42 3.32 0.10
C PHE A 166 -12.87 3.17 -0.36
N VAL A 167 -13.78 4.07 0.04
CA VAL A 167 -15.20 4.02 -0.32
C VAL A 167 -15.48 4.94 -1.50
N SER A 168 -14.72 4.80 -2.57
CA SER A 168 -14.92 5.58 -3.79
C SER A 168 -15.16 4.66 -4.99
N ARG A 169 -15.94 5.13 -5.96
CA ARG A 169 -16.10 4.40 -7.25
C ARG A 169 -14.76 4.11 -7.90
N PHE A 170 -13.78 4.99 -7.69
CA PHE A 170 -12.42 4.83 -8.19
C PHE A 170 -11.71 3.64 -7.54
N SER A 171 -11.80 3.50 -6.21
CA SER A 171 -11.17 2.38 -5.48
C SER A 171 -11.78 1.04 -5.88
N LEU A 172 -13.12 1.01 -6.10
CA LEU A 172 -13.80 -0.19 -6.60
C LEU A 172 -13.28 -0.60 -7.99
N MET A 173 -13.09 0.38 -8.87
CA MET A 173 -12.53 0.12 -10.21
C MET A 173 -11.08 -0.40 -10.14
N ILE A 174 -10.24 0.14 -9.23
CA ILE A 174 -8.90 -0.39 -8.98
C ILE A 174 -8.96 -1.84 -8.53
N LEU A 175 -9.85 -2.17 -7.60
CA LEU A 175 -10.03 -3.54 -7.14
C LEU A 175 -10.38 -4.49 -8.29
N VAL A 176 -11.30 -4.10 -9.17
CA VAL A 176 -11.66 -4.90 -10.35
C VAL A 176 -10.44 -5.11 -11.28
N ALA A 177 -9.69 -4.04 -11.58
CA ALA A 177 -8.47 -4.16 -12.38
C ALA A 177 -7.40 -5.03 -11.70
N SER A 178 -7.32 -4.96 -10.36
CA SER A 178 -6.37 -5.75 -9.58
C SER A 178 -6.79 -7.21 -9.44
N CYS A 179 -8.08 -7.55 -9.57
CA CYS A 179 -8.53 -8.94 -9.62
C CYS A 179 -7.95 -9.70 -10.82
N SER A 180 -7.80 -9.04 -11.96
CA SER A 180 -7.18 -9.67 -13.14
C SER A 180 -5.69 -9.95 -12.93
N LEU A 181 -5.00 -9.04 -12.22
CA LEU A 181 -3.63 -9.23 -11.78
C LEU A 181 -3.52 -10.42 -10.83
N ALA A 182 -4.40 -10.49 -9.83
CA ALA A 182 -4.45 -11.58 -8.86
C ALA A 182 -4.67 -12.95 -9.53
N LEU A 183 -5.60 -13.01 -10.50
CA LEU A 183 -5.86 -14.24 -11.26
C LEU A 183 -4.63 -14.68 -12.05
N PHE A 184 -3.98 -13.76 -12.76
CA PHE A 184 -2.75 -14.08 -13.50
C PHE A 184 -1.67 -14.62 -12.56
N LEU A 185 -1.36 -13.91 -11.47
CA LEU A 185 -0.33 -14.29 -10.53
C LEU A 185 -0.67 -15.63 -9.85
N HIS A 186 -1.91 -15.85 -9.46
CA HIS A 186 -2.33 -17.11 -8.85
C HIS A 186 -2.05 -18.32 -9.76
N PHE A 187 -2.36 -18.22 -11.06
CA PHE A 187 -2.09 -19.31 -11.99
C PHE A 187 -0.61 -19.43 -12.37
N TYR A 188 0.15 -18.34 -12.34
CA TYR A 188 1.56 -18.34 -12.68
C TYR A 188 2.40 -18.96 -11.56
N THR A 189 2.23 -18.52 -10.33
CA THR A 189 2.99 -19.01 -9.17
C THR A 189 2.76 -20.49 -8.87
N GLN A 190 1.60 -21.05 -9.22
CA GLN A 190 1.33 -22.48 -9.10
C GLN A 190 2.08 -23.38 -10.10
N LYS A 191 2.59 -22.80 -11.20
CA LYS A 191 3.24 -23.58 -12.28
C LYS A 191 4.76 -23.66 -12.14
N ILE A 192 5.36 -22.78 -11.38
CA ILE A 192 6.82 -22.64 -11.31
C ILE A 192 7.23 -22.77 -9.84
N ASN A 193 8.01 -23.78 -9.52
CA ASN A 193 8.60 -23.94 -8.19
C ASN A 193 9.94 -23.18 -8.15
N PHE A 194 9.96 -21.98 -7.59
CA PHE A 194 11.15 -21.13 -7.52
C PHE A 194 12.27 -21.75 -6.68
N ILE A 195 11.95 -22.58 -5.70
CA ILE A 195 12.93 -23.21 -4.82
C ILE A 195 13.83 -24.19 -5.59
N GLU A 196 13.28 -24.88 -6.59
CA GLU A 196 14.01 -25.84 -7.42
C GLU A 196 14.85 -25.20 -8.53
N LEU A 197 14.63 -23.92 -8.83
CA LEU A 197 15.35 -23.23 -9.89
C LEU A 197 16.74 -22.78 -9.47
N ASN A 198 17.66 -22.66 -10.45
CA ASN A 198 18.94 -21.99 -10.25
C ASN A 198 18.75 -20.50 -9.97
N HIS A 199 19.73 -19.87 -9.29
CA HIS A 199 19.61 -18.45 -8.91
C HIS A 199 19.38 -17.52 -10.09
N LEU A 200 20.02 -17.72 -11.23
CA LEU A 200 19.82 -16.90 -12.43
C LEU A 200 18.43 -17.07 -13.02
N ASP A 201 17.91 -18.30 -13.03
CA ASP A 201 16.58 -18.60 -13.54
C ASP A 201 15.51 -17.97 -12.63
N ARG A 202 15.67 -17.96 -11.30
CA ARG A 202 14.76 -17.27 -10.37
C ARG A 202 14.66 -15.78 -10.70
N ILE A 203 15.81 -15.11 -10.91
CA ILE A 203 15.82 -13.68 -11.24
C ILE A 203 15.09 -13.43 -12.58
N LEU A 204 15.33 -14.27 -13.58
CA LEU A 204 14.73 -14.12 -14.89
C LEU A 204 13.22 -14.36 -14.86
N PHE A 205 12.77 -15.44 -14.22
CA PHE A 205 11.34 -15.76 -14.10
C PHE A 205 10.60 -14.70 -13.26
N LEU A 206 11.17 -14.24 -12.14
CA LEU A 206 10.60 -13.16 -11.34
C LEU A 206 10.47 -11.85 -12.14
N PHE A 207 11.50 -11.52 -12.95
CA PHE A 207 11.43 -10.32 -13.80
C PHE A 207 10.33 -10.42 -14.84
N ILE A 208 10.18 -11.58 -15.49
CA ILE A 208 9.12 -11.86 -16.45
C ILE A 208 7.75 -11.75 -15.79
N GLU A 209 7.59 -12.38 -14.64
CA GLU A 209 6.36 -12.38 -13.85
C GLU A 209 5.90 -10.96 -13.51
N VAL A 210 6.78 -10.17 -12.88
CA VAL A 210 6.49 -8.79 -12.48
C VAL A 210 6.20 -7.91 -13.71
N THR A 211 6.92 -8.12 -14.82
CA THR A 211 6.71 -7.36 -16.05
C THR A 211 5.35 -7.66 -16.67
N ILE A 212 5.00 -8.93 -16.83
CA ILE A 212 3.70 -9.34 -17.40
C ILE A 212 2.56 -8.87 -16.50
N ALA A 213 2.68 -9.08 -15.19
CA ALA A 213 1.72 -8.64 -14.19
C ALA A 213 1.44 -7.13 -14.26
N THR A 214 2.52 -6.35 -14.38
CA THR A 214 2.43 -4.89 -14.51
C THR A 214 1.74 -4.49 -15.82
N LEU A 215 2.09 -5.11 -16.93
CA LEU A 215 1.47 -4.85 -18.23
C LEU A 215 -0.02 -5.18 -18.24
N ILE A 216 -0.43 -6.32 -17.65
CA ILE A 216 -1.84 -6.71 -17.52
C ILE A 216 -2.60 -5.65 -16.72
N TYR A 217 -2.07 -5.25 -15.55
CA TYR A 217 -2.72 -4.24 -14.72
C TYR A 217 -2.90 -2.91 -15.45
N PHE A 218 -1.84 -2.38 -16.08
CA PHE A 218 -1.90 -1.10 -16.79
C PHE A 218 -2.83 -1.17 -18.00
N THR A 219 -2.83 -2.27 -18.75
CA THR A 219 -3.70 -2.45 -19.94
C THR A 219 -5.17 -2.46 -19.52
N ILE A 220 -5.52 -3.26 -18.50
CA ILE A 220 -6.89 -3.35 -18.01
C ILE A 220 -7.33 -2.04 -17.35
N SER A 221 -6.44 -1.42 -16.58
CA SER A 221 -6.70 -0.10 -16.01
C SER A 221 -6.98 0.94 -17.11
N ARG A 222 -6.24 0.92 -18.21
CA ARG A 222 -6.47 1.82 -19.34
C ARG A 222 -7.83 1.59 -20.01
N VAL A 223 -8.27 0.33 -20.11
CA VAL A 223 -9.59 -0.02 -20.65
C VAL A 223 -10.70 0.46 -19.74
N ILE A 224 -10.60 0.20 -18.42
CA ILE A 224 -11.62 0.53 -17.43
C ILE A 224 -11.72 2.04 -17.21
N TYR A 225 -10.59 2.74 -17.13
CA TYR A 225 -10.56 4.18 -16.79
C TYR A 225 -10.63 5.08 -18.02
N GLY A 226 -10.19 4.64 -19.20
CA GLY A 226 -10.17 5.42 -20.42
C GLY A 226 -9.56 6.82 -20.20
N LYS A 227 -10.31 7.86 -20.61
CA LYS A 227 -9.91 9.30 -20.43
C LYS A 227 -9.83 9.74 -18.96
N SER A 228 -10.39 8.97 -18.00
CA SER A 228 -10.36 9.34 -16.58
C SER A 228 -8.98 9.15 -15.93
N LEU A 229 -8.15 8.22 -16.43
CA LEU A 229 -6.76 8.07 -15.98
C LEU A 229 -5.94 9.34 -16.19
N ARG A 230 -6.11 9.97 -17.36
CA ARG A 230 -5.37 11.20 -17.70
C ARG A 230 -5.61 12.32 -16.69
N LYS A 231 -6.85 12.46 -16.17
CA LYS A 231 -7.22 13.44 -15.13
C LYS A 231 -6.65 13.17 -13.74
N ILE A 232 -6.03 12.02 -13.50
CA ILE A 232 -5.39 11.71 -12.22
C ILE A 232 -3.93 12.13 -12.24
N PHE A 233 -3.32 12.10 -13.43
CA PHE A 233 -1.92 12.46 -13.63
C PHE A 233 -1.74 13.94 -14.08
N GLU A 234 -2.81 14.59 -14.53
CA GLU A 234 -2.92 16.05 -14.72
C GLU A 234 -3.45 16.73 -13.45
#